data_39eb28e4cf8d4994a5270126195e164c
#
_entry.id   39eb28e4cf8d4994a5270126195e164c
#
_cell.length_a   1.000
_cell.length_b   1.000
_cell.length_c   1.000
_cell.angle_alpha   90.00
_cell.angle_beta   90.00
_cell.angle_gamma   90.00
#
_symmetry.space_group_name_H-M   'P 1'
#
loop_
_entity.id
_entity.type
_entity.pdbx_description
1 polymer ?
#
loop_
_entity_poly.entity_id
_entity_poly.type
_entity_poly.pdbx_seq_one_letter_code
_entity_poly.pdbx_strand_id
1 'polypeptide(L)' 'MRLAPGDLVQYRQDTGRLAVIINVDTTSTGAEVCELVIVYDKQFPDTVGEKRYTNQDYWTKIPQKPI' A
#
# COMPACT_ATOMS: atom_id res chain seq x y z
N MET A 1 -13.24 -1.65 2.16
CA MET A 1 -12.81 -0.36 2.72
C MET A 1 -11.78 0.24 1.79
N ARG A 2 -11.97 1.49 1.40
CA ARG A 2 -11.09 2.14 0.44
C ARG A 2 -9.83 2.68 1.10
N LEU A 3 -8.71 2.49 0.43
CA LEU A 3 -7.47 3.14 0.79
C LEU A 3 -7.46 4.56 0.23
N ALA A 4 -6.67 5.43 0.85
CA ALA A 4 -6.56 6.83 0.45
C ALA A 4 -5.09 7.26 0.47
N PRO A 5 -4.73 8.30 -0.32
CA PRO A 5 -3.37 8.83 -0.27
C PRO A 5 -2.99 9.21 1.16
N GLY A 6 -1.77 8.86 1.55
CA GLY A 6 -1.26 9.08 2.89
C GLY A 6 -1.46 7.91 3.84
N ASP A 7 -2.27 6.91 3.47
CA ASP A 7 -2.49 5.75 4.33
C ASP A 7 -1.25 4.88 4.39
N LEU A 8 -0.93 4.43 5.61
CA LEU A 8 0.07 3.39 5.81
C LEU A 8 -0.63 2.04 5.68
N VAL A 9 -0.09 1.17 4.85
CA VAL A 9 -0.69 -0.13 4.54
C VAL A 9 0.32 -1.24 4.71
N GLN A 10 -0.21 -2.44 4.95
CA GLN A 10 0.57 -3.66 5.13
C GLN A 10 0.15 -4.67 4.07
N TYR A 11 1.11 -5.34 3.47
CA TYR A 11 0.82 -6.37 2.48
C TYR A 11 0.16 -7.57 3.16
N ARG A 12 -0.94 -8.05 2.57
CA ARG A 12 -1.71 -9.13 3.21
C ARG A 12 -0.97 -10.45 3.25
N GLN A 13 -0.17 -10.73 2.22
CA GLN A 13 0.53 -12.00 2.11
C GLN A 13 1.90 -11.97 2.80
N ASP A 14 2.37 -10.80 3.18
CA ASP A 14 3.67 -10.64 3.85
C ASP A 14 3.58 -9.45 4.80
N THR A 15 3.37 -9.73 6.07
CA THR A 15 3.20 -8.69 7.09
C THR A 15 4.47 -7.90 7.37
N GLY A 16 5.61 -8.36 6.85
CA GLY A 16 6.86 -7.61 6.95
C GLY A 16 7.02 -6.53 5.89
N ARG A 17 6.02 -6.31 5.02
CA ARG A 17 6.09 -5.30 3.98
C ARG A 17 5.08 -4.20 4.26
N LEU A 18 5.58 -2.98 4.41
CA LEU A 18 4.76 -1.78 4.66
C LEU A 18 4.98 -0.77 3.55
N ALA A 19 3.92 -0.03 3.24
CA ALA A 19 3.96 0.98 2.19
C ALA A 19 3.06 2.15 2.56
N VAL A 20 3.30 3.29 1.91
CA VAL A 20 2.43 4.47 2.01
C VAL A 20 1.77 4.70 0.66
N ILE A 21 0.45 4.86 0.67
CA ILE A 21 -0.31 5.15 -0.54
C ILE A 21 0.01 6.56 -1.02
N ILE A 22 0.38 6.68 -2.29
CA ILE A 22 0.60 7.97 -2.94
C ILE A 22 -0.66 8.41 -3.66
N ASN A 23 -1.32 7.48 -4.35
CA ASN A 23 -2.47 7.79 -5.20
C ASN A 23 -3.37 6.56 -5.28
N VAL A 24 -4.65 6.79 -5.53
CA VAL A 24 -5.64 5.73 -5.75
C VAL A 24 -6.38 6.01 -7.05
N ASP A 25 -6.83 4.95 -7.71
CA ASP A 25 -7.50 5.08 -8.99
C ASP A 25 -8.45 3.89 -9.19
N THR A 26 -9.34 4.04 -10.16
CA THR A 26 -10.24 2.98 -10.60
C THR A 26 -10.06 2.80 -12.09
N THR A 27 -9.80 1.55 -12.51
CA THR A 27 -9.63 1.26 -13.93
C THR A 27 -10.96 1.30 -14.67
N SER A 28 -10.89 1.30 -16.00
CA SER A 28 -12.09 1.28 -16.83
C SER A 28 -12.97 0.05 -16.61
N THR A 29 -12.38 -1.04 -16.09
CA THR A 29 -13.13 -2.26 -15.76
C THR A 29 -13.66 -2.26 -14.32
N GLY A 30 -13.45 -1.18 -13.58
CA GLY A 30 -13.93 -1.07 -12.20
C GLY A 30 -12.97 -1.61 -11.14
N ALA A 31 -11.77 -2.04 -11.51
CA ALA A 31 -10.79 -2.50 -10.54
C ALA A 31 -10.21 -1.32 -9.76
N GLU A 32 -10.12 -1.47 -8.45
CA GLU A 32 -9.52 -0.47 -7.58
C GLU A 32 -8.02 -0.73 -7.46
N VAL A 33 -7.23 0.24 -7.87
CA VAL A 33 -5.78 0.16 -7.89
C VAL A 33 -5.17 1.32 -7.11
N CYS A 34 -3.92 1.20 -6.76
CA CYS A 34 -3.21 2.27 -6.06
C CYS A 34 -1.74 2.31 -6.48
N GLU A 35 -1.17 3.49 -6.34
CA GLU A 35 0.28 3.68 -6.42
C GLU A 35 0.79 3.92 -5.00
N LEU A 36 1.87 3.24 -4.64
CA LEU A 36 2.42 3.32 -3.30
C LEU A 36 3.95 3.29 -3.34
N VAL A 37 4.55 3.69 -2.22
CA VAL A 37 5.99 3.60 -1.99
C VAL A 37 6.23 2.62 -0.86
N ILE A 38 7.10 1.64 -1.09
CA ILE A 38 7.51 0.71 -0.04
C ILE A 38 8.35 1.49 0.98
N VAL A 39 7.96 1.47 2.25
CA VAL A 39 8.67 2.16 3.33
C VAL A 39 9.39 1.21 4.25
N TYR A 40 9.02 -0.07 4.23
CA TYR A 40 9.69 -1.09 5.02
C TYR A 40 9.46 -2.46 4.37
N ASP A 41 10.50 -3.27 4.28
CA ASP A 41 10.39 -4.64 3.81
C ASP A 41 11.43 -5.49 4.54
N LYS A 42 10.96 -6.40 5.38
CA LYS A 42 11.83 -7.24 6.21
C LYS A 42 12.63 -8.22 5.37
N GLN A 43 12.03 -8.79 4.32
CA GLN A 43 12.71 -9.79 3.47
C GLN A 43 13.57 -9.14 2.39
N PHE A 44 13.13 -8.00 1.87
CA PHE A 44 13.78 -7.37 0.73
C PHE A 44 14.01 -5.89 1.02
N PRO A 45 14.94 -5.56 1.93
CA PRO A 45 15.14 -4.16 2.32
C PRO A 45 15.56 -3.26 1.15
N ASP A 46 16.10 -3.85 0.07
CA ASP A 46 16.47 -3.08 -1.12
C ASP A 46 15.27 -2.51 -1.86
N THR A 47 14.06 -3.01 -1.59
CA THR A 47 12.85 -2.48 -2.24
C THR A 47 12.34 -1.21 -1.59
N VAL A 48 12.85 -0.82 -0.42
CA VAL A 48 12.42 0.41 0.26
C VAL A 48 12.69 1.60 -0.64
N GLY A 49 11.67 2.44 -0.82
CA GLY A 49 11.73 3.59 -1.71
C GLY A 49 11.20 3.33 -3.11
N GLU A 50 10.94 2.07 -3.47
CA GLU A 50 10.37 1.75 -4.77
C GLU A 50 8.90 2.10 -4.84
N LYS A 51 8.48 2.66 -5.96
CA LYS A 51 7.07 2.87 -6.25
C LYS A 51 6.49 1.61 -6.88
N ARG A 52 5.29 1.25 -6.43
CA ARG A 52 4.57 0.10 -6.98
C ARG A 52 3.16 0.54 -7.38
N TYR A 53 2.68 -0.03 -8.48
CA TYR A 53 1.30 0.14 -8.92
C TYR A 53 0.62 -1.22 -8.77
N THR A 54 -0.41 -1.30 -7.94
CA THR A 54 -0.95 -2.57 -7.51
C THR A 54 -2.45 -2.46 -7.21
N ASN A 55 -3.11 -3.60 -7.09
CA ASN A 55 -4.50 -3.67 -6.69
C ASN A 55 -4.62 -3.40 -5.18
N GLN A 56 -5.61 -2.59 -4.79
CA GLN A 56 -5.83 -2.24 -3.39
C GLN A 56 -6.16 -3.45 -2.52
N ASP A 57 -6.72 -4.50 -3.11
CA ASP A 57 -7.13 -5.70 -2.35
C ASP A 57 -5.96 -6.46 -1.73
N TYR A 58 -4.75 -6.23 -2.22
CA TYR A 58 -3.58 -6.90 -1.66
C TYR A 58 -3.05 -6.23 -0.40
N TRP A 59 -3.63 -5.13 0.01
CA TRP A 59 -3.11 -4.29 1.09
C TRP A 59 -4.18 -4.03 2.14
N THR A 60 -3.75 -3.98 3.41
CA THR A 60 -4.62 -3.67 4.53
C THR A 60 -4.14 -2.39 5.20
N LYS A 61 -5.06 -1.47 5.42
CA LYS A 61 -4.74 -0.23 6.12
C LYS A 61 -4.35 -0.53 7.56
N ILE A 62 -3.25 0.06 8.02
CA ILE A 62 -2.84 0.01 9.40
C ILE A 62 -3.53 1.16 10.12
N PRO A 63 -4.36 0.87 11.15
CA PRO A 63 -5.01 1.93 11.89
C PRO A 63 -3.99 2.84 12.55
N GLN A 64 -4.18 4.15 12.44
CA GLN A 64 -3.35 5.13 13.12
C GLN A 64 -4.15 5.73 14.26
N LYS A 65 -3.59 5.61 15.45
CA LYS A 65 -4.25 6.18 16.63
C LYS A 65 -3.99 7.68 16.68
N PRO A 66 -5.03 8.49 16.90
CA PRO A 66 -4.80 9.90 17.17
C PRO A 66 -4.03 10.05 18.49
N ILE A 67 -3.14 10.98 18.49
CA ILE A 67 -2.35 11.30 19.69
C ILE A 67 -3.15 12.23 20.58
#